data_d22e67d61ecdbdf95bcc78a9eae07180
#
_entry.id   d22e67d61ecdbdf95bcc78a9eae07180
#
_cell.length_a   1.000
_cell.length_b   1.000
_cell.length_c   1.000
_cell.angle_alpha   90.00
_cell.angle_beta   90.00
_cell.angle_gamma   90.00
#
_symmetry.space_group_name_H-M   'P 1'
#
loop_
_entity.id
_entity.type
_entity.pdbx_description
1 polymer ?
#
loop_
_entity_poly.entity_id
_entity_poly.type
_entity_poly.pdbx_seq_one_letter_code
_entity_poly.pdbx_strand_id
1 'polypeptide(L)'
;MSYFGTDGIRGKFGEMPITPEFALKLGFAAGKVLVRTNPKAKPLVVLGKDTRLSGYILEAALQAGLNAAGVYVHLLGPLPTPAIAHLTRALHAHAGIVISASHNPYYDNGIKFFSSEGKKLPDHLQEQINQELEYDIQIENTANLGKSVRVKDCLLYTSPSPRD
;
A
#
# COMPACT_ATOMS: atom_id res chain seq x y z
N MET A 1 -18.22 -9.00 -3.03
CA MET A 1 -18.04 -8.62 -1.63
C MET A 1 -16.98 -7.52 -1.55
N SER A 2 -17.26 -6.44 -0.85
CA SER A 2 -16.29 -5.36 -0.72
C SER A 2 -15.53 -5.48 0.60
N TYR A 3 -14.20 -5.43 0.52
CA TYR A 3 -13.34 -5.42 1.71
C TYR A 3 -13.05 -4.00 2.21
N PHE A 4 -13.25 -3.00 1.34
CA PHE A 4 -12.95 -1.61 1.69
C PHE A 4 -14.08 -0.99 2.50
N GLY A 5 -13.77 -0.54 3.72
CA GLY A 5 -14.65 0.27 4.53
C GLY A 5 -14.30 1.75 4.45
N THR A 6 -14.93 2.57 5.29
CA THR A 6 -14.68 4.01 5.35
C THR A 6 -13.21 4.33 5.66
N ASP A 7 -12.60 3.54 6.55
CA ASP A 7 -11.21 3.71 6.99
C ASP A 7 -10.28 2.63 6.43
N GLY A 8 -10.55 2.16 5.22
CA GLY A 8 -9.78 1.11 4.59
C GLY A 8 -10.22 -0.29 5.03
N ILE A 9 -9.29 -1.23 4.98
CA ILE A 9 -9.53 -2.62 5.38
C ILE A 9 -8.98 -2.80 6.78
N ARG A 10 -9.81 -3.24 7.73
CA ARG A 10 -9.41 -3.39 9.13
C ARG A 10 -9.87 -4.72 9.71
N GLY A 11 -9.16 -5.20 10.72
CA GLY A 11 -9.52 -6.38 11.47
C GLY A 11 -8.40 -6.83 12.41
N LYS A 12 -8.65 -7.94 13.07
CA LYS A 12 -7.66 -8.57 13.95
C LYS A 12 -6.64 -9.32 13.12
N PHE A 13 -5.36 -9.10 13.40
CA PHE A 13 -4.30 -9.80 12.69
C PHE A 13 -4.41 -11.33 12.90
N GLY A 14 -4.31 -12.05 11.80
CA GLY A 14 -4.49 -13.50 11.79
C GLY A 14 -5.88 -13.96 11.41
N GLU A 15 -6.85 -13.04 11.36
CA GLU A 15 -8.22 -13.30 10.91
C GLU A 15 -8.51 -12.52 9.63
N MET A 16 -9.25 -13.13 8.70
CA MET A 16 -9.62 -12.44 7.46
C MET A 16 -10.32 -11.11 7.76
N PRO A 17 -10.00 -10.01 7.06
CA PRO A 17 -9.09 -9.93 5.92
C PRO A 17 -7.65 -9.52 6.28
N ILE A 18 -7.27 -9.48 7.55
CA ILE A 18 -5.93 -9.05 7.97
C ILE A 18 -5.03 -10.26 8.21
N THR A 19 -4.70 -10.93 7.11
CA THR A 19 -3.79 -12.08 7.08
C THR A 19 -2.66 -11.83 6.08
N PRO A 20 -1.49 -12.47 6.24
CA PRO A 20 -0.42 -12.35 5.26
C PRO A 20 -0.83 -12.80 3.86
N GLU A 21 -1.60 -13.88 3.76
CA GLU A 21 -2.08 -14.42 2.49
C GLU A 21 -2.99 -13.42 1.77
N PHE A 22 -3.91 -12.82 2.52
CA PHE A 22 -4.79 -11.80 1.94
C PHE A 22 -4.01 -10.55 1.55
N ALA A 23 -3.05 -10.12 2.37
CA ALA A 23 -2.21 -8.95 2.07
C ALA A 23 -1.41 -9.16 0.78
N LEU A 24 -0.86 -10.36 0.58
CA LEU A 24 -0.17 -10.72 -0.66
C LEU A 24 -1.11 -10.58 -1.86
N LYS A 25 -2.30 -11.15 -1.75
CA LYS A 25 -3.30 -11.10 -2.81
C LYS A 25 -3.79 -9.68 -3.06
N LEU A 26 -3.99 -8.91 -2.00
CA LEU A 26 -4.38 -7.49 -2.09
C LEU A 26 -3.32 -6.66 -2.81
N GLY A 27 -2.05 -6.85 -2.48
CA GLY A 27 -0.94 -6.18 -3.14
C GLY A 27 -0.91 -6.49 -4.63
N PHE A 28 -1.08 -7.75 -4.99
CA PHE A 28 -1.13 -8.17 -6.39
C PHE A 28 -2.34 -7.56 -7.11
N ALA A 29 -3.52 -7.62 -6.51
CA ALA A 29 -4.74 -7.06 -7.10
C ALA A 29 -4.62 -5.55 -7.32
N ALA A 30 -4.16 -4.82 -6.31
CA ALA A 30 -3.93 -3.38 -6.41
C ALA A 30 -2.89 -3.07 -7.48
N GLY A 31 -1.83 -3.85 -7.53
CA GLY A 31 -0.78 -3.70 -8.54
C GLY A 31 -1.31 -3.88 -9.95
N LYS A 32 -2.15 -4.88 -10.18
CA LYS A 32 -2.76 -5.13 -11.50
C LYS A 32 -3.61 -3.92 -11.93
N VAL A 33 -4.38 -3.36 -11.02
CA VAL A 33 -5.19 -2.17 -11.31
C VAL A 33 -4.30 -0.98 -11.66
N LEU A 34 -3.22 -0.76 -10.89
CA LEU A 34 -2.31 0.36 -11.14
C LEU A 34 -1.57 0.23 -12.48
N VAL A 35 -1.13 -0.97 -12.83
CA VAL A 35 -0.47 -1.22 -14.13
C VAL A 35 -1.44 -0.94 -15.27
N ARG A 36 -2.67 -1.40 -15.15
CA ARG A 36 -3.70 -1.21 -16.18
C ARG A 36 -4.08 0.25 -16.37
N THR A 37 -4.11 1.02 -15.28
CA THR A 37 -4.48 2.45 -15.33
C THR A 37 -3.31 3.38 -15.62
N ASN A 38 -2.07 2.86 -15.66
CA ASN A 38 -0.86 3.63 -15.95
C ASN A 38 -0.02 2.92 -17.02
N PRO A 39 -0.55 2.77 -18.25
CA PRO A 39 0.10 1.92 -19.26
C PRO A 39 1.42 2.47 -19.80
N LYS A 40 1.70 3.76 -19.62
CA LYS A 40 2.89 4.42 -20.19
C LYS A 40 4.10 4.41 -19.26
N ALA A 41 3.93 4.05 -18.00
CA ALA A 41 5.01 4.08 -17.03
C ALA A 41 4.83 2.94 -16.02
N LYS A 42 5.95 2.47 -15.46
CA LYS A 42 5.90 1.49 -14.39
C LYS A 42 5.39 2.18 -13.12
N PRO A 43 4.28 1.74 -12.54
CA PRO A 43 3.73 2.42 -11.36
C PRO A 43 4.65 2.33 -10.16
N LEU A 44 4.61 3.37 -9.34
CA LEU A 44 5.30 3.46 -8.06
C LEU A 44 4.28 3.57 -6.94
N VAL A 45 4.43 2.76 -5.90
CA VAL A 45 3.65 2.84 -4.66
C VAL A 45 4.60 3.16 -3.52
N VAL A 46 4.22 4.10 -2.66
CA VAL A 46 4.89 4.30 -1.38
C VAL A 46 4.13 3.50 -0.32
N LEU A 47 4.86 2.84 0.56
CA LEU A 47 4.30 1.93 1.55
C LEU A 47 4.89 2.27 2.92
N GLY A 48 4.04 2.70 3.83
CA GLY A 48 4.41 3.02 5.19
C GLY A 48 3.56 2.26 6.20
N LYS A 49 3.94 2.36 7.48
CA LYS A 49 3.26 1.64 8.54
C LYS A 49 3.41 2.37 9.86
N ASP A 50 2.59 1.97 10.84
CA ASP A 50 2.83 2.33 12.23
C ASP A 50 3.83 1.33 12.87
N THR A 51 3.97 1.36 14.18
CA THR A 51 4.99 0.57 14.89
C THR A 51 4.55 -0.84 15.29
N ARG A 52 3.35 -1.28 14.91
CA ARG A 52 2.85 -2.62 15.26
C ARG A 52 3.70 -3.71 14.64
N LEU A 53 3.94 -4.79 15.40
CA LEU A 53 4.73 -5.92 14.89
C LEU A 53 4.10 -6.55 13.65
N SER A 54 2.77 -6.68 13.62
CA SER A 54 2.06 -7.24 12.46
C SER A 54 2.25 -6.38 11.20
N GLY A 55 2.57 -5.10 11.36
CA GLY A 55 2.85 -4.21 10.24
C GLY A 55 4.03 -4.66 9.40
N TYR A 56 5.06 -5.21 10.02
CA TYR A 56 6.23 -5.72 9.29
C TYR A 56 5.88 -6.92 8.42
N ILE A 57 5.01 -7.80 8.93
CA ILE A 57 4.55 -8.98 8.17
C ILE A 57 3.66 -8.56 7.01
N LEU A 58 2.70 -7.67 7.27
CA LEU A 58 1.79 -7.18 6.23
C LEU A 58 2.53 -6.38 5.16
N GLU A 59 3.53 -5.59 5.56
CA GLU A 59 4.37 -4.84 4.63
C GLU A 59 5.09 -5.78 3.66
N ALA A 60 5.70 -6.84 4.18
CA ALA A 60 6.41 -7.81 3.34
C ALA A 60 5.46 -8.49 2.34
N ALA A 61 4.26 -8.85 2.79
CA ALA A 61 3.27 -9.50 1.94
C ALA A 61 2.73 -8.56 0.85
N LEU A 62 2.35 -7.32 1.22
CA LEU A 62 1.89 -6.31 0.27
C LEU A 62 2.97 -6.00 -0.76
N GLN A 63 4.20 -5.82 -0.31
CA GLN A 63 5.34 -5.55 -1.16
C GLN A 63 5.54 -6.67 -2.18
N ALA A 64 5.50 -7.92 -1.74
CA ALA A 64 5.65 -9.06 -2.63
C ALA A 64 4.56 -9.09 -3.71
N GLY A 65 3.31 -8.86 -3.32
CA GLY A 65 2.19 -8.81 -4.26
C GLY A 65 2.32 -7.70 -5.28
N LEU A 66 2.66 -6.49 -4.83
CA LEU A 66 2.87 -5.33 -5.71
C LEU A 66 4.01 -5.58 -6.70
N ASN A 67 5.15 -6.07 -6.22
CA ASN A 67 6.29 -6.38 -7.07
C ASN A 67 5.95 -7.47 -8.11
N ALA A 68 5.21 -8.49 -7.69
CA ALA A 68 4.78 -9.56 -8.59
C ALA A 68 3.88 -9.05 -9.71
N ALA A 69 3.08 -8.01 -9.45
CA ALA A 69 2.21 -7.39 -10.44
C ALA A 69 2.94 -6.39 -11.36
N GLY A 70 4.21 -6.07 -11.08
CA GLY A 70 4.98 -5.14 -11.89
C GLY A 70 5.05 -3.72 -11.33
N VAL A 71 4.78 -3.55 -10.06
CA VAL A 71 4.77 -2.24 -9.41
C VAL A 71 6.06 -2.05 -8.59
N TYR A 72 6.66 -0.88 -8.71
CA TYR A 72 7.79 -0.48 -7.86
C TYR A 72 7.27 0.00 -6.52
N VAL A 73 7.99 -0.31 -5.46
CA VAL A 73 7.60 0.04 -4.09
C VAL A 73 8.73 0.80 -3.41
N HIS A 74 8.40 1.96 -2.85
CA HIS A 74 9.28 2.68 -1.95
C HIS A 74 8.82 2.45 -0.51
N LEU A 75 9.66 1.80 0.27
CA LEU A 75 9.38 1.49 1.67
C LEU A 75 9.78 2.68 2.53
N LEU A 76 8.80 3.26 3.24
CA LEU A 76 9.01 4.47 4.03
C LEU A 76 9.36 4.19 5.50
N GLY A 77 9.09 2.97 5.98
CA GLY A 77 9.25 2.65 7.38
C GLY A 77 8.12 3.19 8.25
N PRO A 78 8.28 3.17 9.59
CA PRO A 78 7.26 3.69 10.50
C PRO A 78 7.15 5.21 10.39
N LEU A 79 5.97 5.70 10.01
CA LEU A 79 5.64 7.11 9.88
C LEU A 79 4.17 7.34 10.22
N PRO A 80 3.80 8.55 10.68
CA PRO A 80 2.39 8.91 10.85
C PRO A 80 1.64 8.87 9.50
N THR A 81 0.36 8.52 9.55
CA THR A 81 -0.48 8.46 8.35
C THR A 81 -0.45 9.74 7.50
N PRO A 82 -0.54 10.96 8.09
CA PRO A 82 -0.44 12.18 7.28
C PRO A 82 0.89 12.34 6.54
N ALA A 83 1.98 11.85 7.13
CA ALA A 83 3.30 11.89 6.49
C ALA A 83 3.34 10.97 5.25
N ILE A 84 2.72 9.81 5.34
CA ILE A 84 2.66 8.87 4.22
C ILE A 84 1.81 9.45 3.08
N ALA A 85 0.67 10.06 3.40
CA ALA A 85 -0.15 10.76 2.41
C ALA A 85 0.62 11.89 1.73
N HIS A 86 1.37 12.67 2.50
CA HIS A 86 2.21 13.75 1.97
C HIS A 86 3.30 13.21 1.05
N LEU A 87 4.00 12.14 1.47
CA LEU A 87 5.08 11.55 0.68
C LEU A 87 4.58 10.91 -0.61
N THR A 88 3.34 10.42 -0.63
CA THR A 88 2.73 9.94 -1.86
C THR A 88 2.76 11.01 -2.95
N ARG A 89 2.43 12.26 -2.58
CA ARG A 89 2.50 13.40 -3.51
C ARG A 89 3.94 13.83 -3.77
N ALA A 90 4.74 13.99 -2.71
CA ALA A 90 6.09 14.54 -2.80
C ALA A 90 7.01 13.66 -3.65
N LEU A 91 6.84 12.36 -3.60
CA LEU A 91 7.64 11.40 -4.37
C LEU A 91 6.99 11.03 -5.72
N HIS A 92 5.91 11.70 -6.08
CA HIS A 92 5.17 11.47 -7.33
C HIS A 92 4.76 10.00 -7.51
N ALA A 93 4.36 9.37 -6.41
CA ALA A 93 3.87 7.99 -6.46
C ALA A 93 2.47 7.93 -7.09
N HIS A 94 2.16 6.80 -7.70
CA HIS A 94 0.84 6.56 -8.31
C HIS A 94 -0.20 6.23 -7.25
N ALA A 95 0.23 5.67 -6.12
CA ALA A 95 -0.61 5.42 -4.97
C ALA A 95 0.25 5.34 -3.70
N GLY A 96 -0.40 5.48 -2.55
CA GLY A 96 0.22 5.27 -1.25
C GLY A 96 -0.56 4.24 -0.46
N ILE A 97 0.14 3.48 0.37
CA ILE A 97 -0.48 2.49 1.26
C ILE A 97 0.08 2.72 2.66
N VAL A 98 -0.81 2.77 3.65
CA VAL A 98 -0.42 2.80 5.05
C VAL A 98 -0.99 1.59 5.77
N ILE A 99 -0.15 0.93 6.55
CA ILE A 99 -0.53 -0.19 7.39
C ILE A 99 -0.67 0.34 8.81
N SER A 100 -1.91 0.53 9.25
CA SER A 100 -2.22 1.08 10.56
C SER A 100 -3.67 0.83 10.92
N ALA A 101 -3.95 0.60 12.17
CA ALA A 101 -5.31 0.56 12.71
C ALA A 101 -5.58 1.73 13.66
N SER A 102 -4.83 2.82 13.51
CA SER A 102 -5.01 4.05 14.30
C SER A 102 -4.93 3.80 15.81
N HIS A 103 -6.04 3.97 16.53
CA HIS A 103 -6.10 3.82 17.99
C HIS A 103 -6.59 2.44 18.44
N ASN A 104 -6.80 1.52 17.51
CA ASN A 104 -7.25 0.17 17.86
C ASN A 104 -6.19 -0.57 18.66
N PRO A 105 -6.58 -1.63 19.42
CA PRO A 105 -5.64 -2.43 20.18
C PRO A 105 -4.50 -2.99 19.34
N TYR A 106 -3.40 -3.37 19.99
CA TYR A 106 -2.17 -3.81 19.31
C TYR A 106 -2.36 -5.04 18.41
N TYR A 107 -3.36 -5.88 18.70
CA TYR A 107 -3.64 -7.09 17.92
C TYR A 107 -4.44 -6.81 16.64
N ASP A 108 -4.95 -5.61 16.47
CA ASP A 108 -5.60 -5.20 15.24
C ASP A 108 -4.59 -4.60 14.27
N ASN A 109 -4.95 -4.59 13.00
CA ASN A 109 -4.23 -3.80 12.00
C ASN A 109 -5.19 -3.40 10.88
N GLY A 110 -4.69 -2.61 9.95
CA GLY A 110 -5.48 -2.16 8.83
C GLY A 110 -4.60 -1.76 7.66
N ILE A 111 -5.21 -1.67 6.50
CA ILE A 111 -4.54 -1.28 5.26
C ILE A 111 -5.40 -0.20 4.60
N LYS A 112 -4.80 0.97 4.39
CA LYS A 112 -5.47 2.11 3.81
C LYS A 112 -4.73 2.58 2.57
N PHE A 113 -5.47 2.90 1.52
CA PHE A 113 -4.92 3.33 0.24
C PHE A 113 -5.12 4.82 0.03
N PHE A 114 -4.12 5.47 -0.54
CA PHE A 114 -4.19 6.86 -1.00
C PHE A 114 -3.99 6.93 -2.50
N SER A 115 -4.67 7.89 -3.13
CA SER A 115 -4.43 8.25 -4.53
C SER A 115 -3.10 8.99 -4.67
N SER A 116 -2.67 9.24 -5.91
CA SER A 116 -1.47 10.03 -6.21
C SER A 116 -1.49 11.43 -5.60
N GLU A 117 -2.66 11.94 -5.25
CA GLU A 117 -2.82 13.24 -4.61
C GLU A 117 -2.76 13.19 -3.08
N GLY A 118 -2.54 12.01 -2.50
CA GLY A 118 -2.51 11.83 -1.06
C GLY A 118 -3.90 11.84 -0.42
N LYS A 119 -4.95 11.65 -1.21
CA LYS A 119 -6.35 11.58 -0.76
C LYS A 119 -6.83 10.14 -0.78
N LYS A 120 -8.00 9.90 -0.20
CA LYS A 120 -8.63 8.59 -0.23
C LYS A 120 -8.67 8.07 -1.68
N LEU A 121 -8.37 6.78 -1.87
CA LEU A 121 -8.45 6.15 -3.18
C LEU A 121 -9.90 6.23 -3.71
N PRO A 122 -10.09 6.67 -4.97
CA PRO A 122 -11.45 6.76 -5.54
C PRO A 122 -12.20 5.44 -5.49
N ASP A 123 -13.51 5.51 -5.28
CA ASP A 123 -14.36 4.33 -5.14
C ASP A 123 -14.29 3.40 -6.34
N HIS A 124 -14.20 3.95 -7.56
CA HIS A 124 -14.10 3.12 -8.77
C HIS A 124 -12.81 2.30 -8.81
N LEU A 125 -11.71 2.80 -8.26
CA LEU A 125 -10.46 2.05 -8.16
C LEU A 125 -10.55 0.98 -7.08
N GLN A 126 -11.18 1.30 -5.94
CA GLN A 126 -11.43 0.31 -4.89
C GLN A 126 -12.26 -0.85 -5.44
N GLU A 127 -13.28 -0.55 -6.23
CA GLU A 127 -14.12 -1.56 -6.84
C GLU A 127 -13.34 -2.44 -7.82
N GLN A 128 -12.46 -1.84 -8.62
CA GLN A 128 -11.60 -2.61 -9.52
C GLN A 128 -10.67 -3.55 -8.75
N ILE A 129 -10.13 -3.10 -7.61
CA ILE A 129 -9.29 -3.94 -6.75
C ILE A 129 -10.13 -5.10 -6.18
N ASN A 130 -11.35 -4.82 -5.71
CA ASN A 130 -12.25 -5.86 -5.22
C ASN A 130 -12.52 -6.92 -6.29
N GLN A 131 -12.71 -6.51 -7.53
CA GLN A 131 -12.92 -7.44 -8.65
C GLN A 131 -11.68 -8.29 -8.91
N GLU A 132 -10.48 -7.70 -8.89
CA GLU A 132 -9.24 -8.43 -9.07
C GLU A 132 -8.99 -9.47 -7.95
N LEU A 133 -9.48 -9.20 -6.74
CA LEU A 133 -9.37 -10.13 -5.61
C LEU A 133 -10.15 -11.44 -5.82
N GLU A 134 -11.07 -11.48 -6.77
CA GLU A 134 -11.79 -12.69 -7.14
C GLU A 134 -10.91 -13.71 -7.89
N TYR A 135 -9.78 -13.26 -8.43
CA TYR A 135 -8.88 -14.10 -9.22
C TYR A 135 -7.64 -14.48 -8.43
N ASP A 136 -7.06 -15.63 -8.77
CA ASP A 136 -5.81 -16.08 -8.18
C ASP A 136 -4.62 -15.30 -8.76
N ILE A 137 -3.53 -15.29 -8.01
CA ILE A 137 -2.29 -14.64 -8.45
C ILE A 137 -1.72 -15.43 -9.62
N GLN A 138 -1.53 -14.77 -10.76
CA GLN A 138 -0.87 -15.33 -11.92
C GLN A 138 0.19 -14.37 -12.44
N ILE A 139 1.44 -14.80 -12.42
CA ILE A 139 2.56 -14.01 -12.93
C ILE A 139 2.74 -14.36 -14.40
N GLU A 140 2.34 -13.44 -15.27
CA GLU A 140 2.33 -13.66 -16.71
C GLU A 140 3.71 -13.49 -17.36
N ASN A 141 4.51 -12.54 -16.83
CA ASN A 141 5.78 -12.20 -17.44
C ASN A 141 6.80 -11.79 -16.36
N THR A 142 7.80 -12.62 -16.16
CA THR A 142 8.86 -12.35 -15.18
C THR A 142 9.78 -11.19 -15.55
N ALA A 143 9.74 -10.71 -16.80
CA ALA A 143 10.48 -9.53 -17.20
C ALA A 143 9.86 -8.22 -16.71
N ASN A 144 8.60 -8.25 -16.30
CA ASN A 144 7.86 -7.07 -15.87
C ASN A 144 7.60 -7.04 -14.35
N LEU A 145 8.51 -7.57 -13.57
CA LEU A 145 8.41 -7.51 -12.12
C LEU A 145 8.81 -6.12 -11.60
N GLY A 146 8.25 -5.76 -10.46
CA GLY A 146 8.62 -4.55 -9.76
C GLY A 146 9.80 -4.77 -8.81
N LYS A 147 10.32 -3.67 -8.28
CA LYS A 147 11.43 -3.68 -7.34
C LYS A 147 11.10 -2.79 -6.15
N SER A 148 11.56 -3.16 -4.98
CA SER A 148 11.41 -2.36 -3.77
C SER A 148 12.71 -1.68 -3.39
N VAL A 149 12.60 -0.44 -2.93
CA VAL A 149 13.72 0.34 -2.42
C VAL A 149 13.28 0.99 -1.11
N ARG A 150 14.17 0.97 -0.12
CA ARG A 150 13.93 1.70 1.13
C ARG A 150 14.32 3.15 0.95
N VAL A 151 13.37 4.05 1.23
CA VAL A 151 13.62 5.49 1.22
C VAL A 151 14.19 5.90 2.56
N LYS A 152 15.37 6.51 2.55
CA LYS A 152 16.03 7.05 3.74
C LYS A 152 15.66 8.53 3.88
N ASP A 153 15.78 9.03 5.10
CA ASP A 153 15.60 10.46 5.40
C ASP A 153 14.20 10.99 5.02
N CYS A 154 13.17 10.15 5.23
CA CYS A 154 11.78 10.52 4.93
C CYS A 154 11.35 11.82 5.60
N LEU A 155 11.89 12.12 6.78
CA LEU A 155 11.54 13.33 7.53
C LEU A 155 11.93 14.61 6.80
N LEU A 156 12.93 14.55 5.93
CA LEU A 156 13.33 15.71 5.12
C LEU A 156 12.24 16.10 4.12
N TYR A 157 11.39 15.17 3.75
CA TYR A 157 10.29 15.41 2.81
C TYR A 157 8.98 15.80 3.50
N THR A 158 8.86 15.55 4.82
CA THR A 158 7.61 15.73 5.56
C THR A 158 7.63 16.91 6.51
N SER A 159 8.83 17.33 6.95
CA SER A 159 8.98 18.41 7.92
C SER A 159 9.52 19.66 7.26
N PRO A 160 9.08 20.85 7.71
CA PRO A 160 9.80 22.06 7.35
C PRO A 160 11.23 21.97 7.86
N SER A 161 12.11 22.82 7.32
CA SER A 161 13.49 22.87 7.77
C SER A 161 13.55 23.04 9.29
N PRO A 162 14.45 22.33 9.99
CA PRO A 162 14.57 22.47 11.45
C PRO A 162 14.89 23.89 11.92
N ARG A 163 15.21 24.76 11.02
CA ARG A 163 15.53 26.16 11.33
C ARG A 163 14.36 27.12 11.09
N ASP A 164 13.30 26.61 10.58
CA ASP A 164 12.11 27.42 10.24
C ASP A 164 11.15 27.48 11.39
#